data_75040f70e393031a37bfde51ab8d7f6c
#
_entry.id   75040f70e393031a37bfde51ab8d7f6c
#
_cell.length_a   1.000
_cell.length_b   1.000
_cell.length_c   1.000
_cell.angle_alpha   90.00
_cell.angle_beta   90.00
_cell.angle_gamma   90.00
#
_symmetry.space_group_name_H-M   'P 1'
#
loop_
_entity.id
_entity.type
_entity.pdbx_description
1 polymer ?
#
loop_
_entity_poly.entity_id
_entity_poly.type
_entity_poly.pdbx_seq_one_letter_code
_entity_poly.pdbx_strand_id
1 'polypeptide(L)'
;KSTQQILARSRKKVAKAEQSLRSAKRSAENIKTKLLTIDKSLQGKGTQLLTEDQIESAPKNIQEHINQQEVIFKPNKGPQTQFLAASEREVFYGGARGGGKSYAMLVDPLRYCSKAQHRALLIRRTMPELRDLIQKSQLLYSKAFPGAKWREQEKEWRFPSGAKIEFGYAENMTDVLRYQGQSYTWIGIDELPQYPSPDIYNFLRSSLRSVDPEIPVYLRATGNPGNIGSQWVREMFVEPAEPNSAFNVGIDTPKGTKYITRRFIPAKLQDNPYLMQTDDYYIMLASLPEVQRKQFLDGDWDAYEDSAFPEFNKITHVVEPFEIPRGWYKFRAADWGYSSPACVLWFAVDYDNNIWIYRELYTKKVTADYFARQVLTLEKGEYIHYGVLDASTWAKRGDVGPSIAETMIQQGCRWRPSDRSPKSRINGKLEVHKRLRVSDDKIPGIRIFKTCKNLIRTLGILPTDDNNPEDVDTKAEDHAYDALRYGCMSRPTHPNYAKRFNPLRSVNDFHAVDNKFGY
;
A
#
# COMPACT_ATOMS: atom_id res chain seq x y z
N LYS A 1 34.76 12.86 19.52
CA LYS A 1 34.10 11.70 20.18
C LYS A 1 35.01 10.49 20.00
N SER A 2 35.49 9.89 21.11
CA SER A 2 36.65 9.02 21.16
C SER A 2 36.41 7.69 20.43
N THR A 3 37.48 7.16 19.85
CA THR A 3 37.58 5.85 19.20
C THR A 3 36.92 4.73 20.03
N GLN A 4 36.93 4.84 21.36
CA GLN A 4 36.28 3.94 22.29
C GLN A 4 34.74 3.93 22.17
N GLN A 5 34.09 5.08 21.87
CA GLN A 5 32.63 5.14 21.68
C GLN A 5 32.18 4.50 20.35
N ILE A 6 33.04 4.61 19.32
CA ILE A 6 32.80 3.97 18.02
C ILE A 6 32.93 2.45 18.16
N LEU A 7 33.98 1.99 18.86
CA LEU A 7 34.17 0.57 19.16
C LEU A 7 33.04 -0.04 20.00
N ALA A 8 32.57 0.69 21.01
CA ALA A 8 31.42 0.24 21.83
C ALA A 8 30.11 0.12 21.01
N ARG A 9 29.87 1.08 20.09
CA ARG A 9 28.71 0.99 19.17
C ARG A 9 28.84 -0.15 18.17
N SER A 10 30.03 -0.39 17.63
CA SER A 10 30.27 -1.51 16.72
C SER A 10 30.09 -2.86 17.43
N ARG A 11 30.64 -3.02 18.66
CA ARG A 11 30.41 -4.22 19.48
C ARG A 11 28.93 -4.48 19.78
N LYS A 12 28.15 -3.41 20.06
CA LYS A 12 26.71 -3.53 20.28
C LYS A 12 25.95 -3.95 19.01
N LYS A 13 26.37 -3.47 17.82
CA LYS A 13 25.81 -3.90 16.53
C LYS A 13 26.14 -5.37 16.22
N VAL A 14 27.38 -5.79 16.46
CA VAL A 14 27.81 -7.18 16.26
C VAL A 14 27.03 -8.11 17.21
N ALA A 15 26.94 -7.79 18.49
CA ALA A 15 26.17 -8.58 19.46
C ALA A 15 24.67 -8.71 19.06
N LYS A 16 24.08 -7.64 18.53
CA LYS A 16 22.69 -7.67 18.04
C LYS A 16 22.54 -8.53 16.77
N ALA A 17 23.53 -8.49 15.88
CA ALA A 17 23.55 -9.33 14.68
C ALA A 17 23.75 -10.81 15.04
N GLU A 18 24.62 -11.13 16.01
CA GLU A 18 24.80 -12.49 16.53
C GLU A 18 23.54 -13.02 17.22
N GLN A 19 22.84 -12.18 17.96
CA GLN A 19 21.55 -12.55 18.57
C GLN A 19 20.48 -12.84 17.52
N SER A 20 20.40 -12.03 16.47
CA SER A 20 19.51 -12.27 15.32
C SER A 20 19.88 -13.56 14.58
N LEU A 21 21.16 -13.83 14.39
CA LEU A 21 21.66 -15.06 13.77
C LEU A 21 21.35 -16.30 14.61
N ARG A 22 21.50 -16.22 15.94
CA ARG A 22 21.10 -17.30 16.86
C ARG A 22 19.60 -17.55 16.86
N SER A 23 18.79 -16.47 16.77
CA SER A 23 17.33 -16.58 16.63
C SER A 23 16.94 -17.24 15.30
N ALA A 24 17.58 -16.84 14.19
CA ALA A 24 17.35 -17.44 12.88
C ALA A 24 17.76 -18.92 12.84
N LYS A 25 18.91 -19.27 13.44
CA LYS A 25 19.35 -20.67 13.57
C LYS A 25 18.40 -21.49 14.41
N ARG A 26 17.88 -20.96 15.56
CA ARG A 26 16.86 -21.64 16.37
C ARG A 26 15.55 -21.82 15.61
N SER A 27 15.12 -20.81 14.83
CA SER A 27 13.93 -20.92 13.97
C SER A 27 14.11 -21.98 12.88
N ALA A 28 15.28 -22.05 12.25
CA ALA A 28 15.62 -23.08 11.28
C ALA A 28 15.65 -24.49 11.92
N GLU A 29 16.18 -24.60 13.12
CA GLU A 29 16.21 -25.86 13.88
C GLU A 29 14.81 -26.31 14.33
N ASN A 30 13.95 -25.36 14.75
CA ASN A 30 12.53 -25.62 15.06
C ASN A 30 11.74 -26.04 13.82
N ILE A 31 12.03 -25.45 12.65
CA ILE A 31 11.43 -25.86 11.36
C ILE A 31 11.88 -27.28 11.02
N LYS A 32 13.17 -27.58 11.16
CA LYS A 32 13.73 -28.92 10.96
C LYS A 32 13.10 -29.96 11.88
N THR A 33 12.95 -29.63 13.18
CA THR A 33 12.30 -30.50 14.17
C THR A 33 10.81 -30.68 13.89
N LYS A 34 10.11 -29.61 13.47
CA LYS A 34 8.68 -29.69 13.06
C LYS A 34 8.49 -30.52 11.78
N LEU A 35 9.39 -30.39 10.80
CA LEU A 35 9.38 -31.21 9.58
C LEU A 35 9.62 -32.68 9.90
N LEU A 36 10.55 -32.99 10.79
CA LEU A 36 10.78 -34.36 11.31
C LEU A 36 9.59 -34.92 12.11
N THR A 37 8.85 -34.05 12.82
CA THR A 37 7.63 -34.43 13.55
C THR A 37 6.47 -34.68 12.59
N ILE A 38 6.36 -33.87 11.52
CA ILE A 38 5.41 -34.11 10.43
C ILE A 38 5.71 -35.43 9.72
N ASP A 39 6.98 -35.72 9.46
CA ASP A 39 7.40 -37.00 8.86
C ASP A 39 7.00 -38.19 9.72
N LYS A 40 7.21 -38.12 11.05
CA LYS A 40 6.77 -39.18 11.99
C LYS A 40 5.25 -39.33 12.10
N SER A 41 4.48 -38.25 11.93
CA SER A 41 3.01 -38.28 11.98
C SER A 41 2.38 -38.75 10.66
N LEU A 42 3.13 -38.70 9.57
CA LEU A 42 2.73 -39.13 8.23
C LEU A 42 3.19 -40.57 7.91
N GLN A 43 3.72 -41.33 8.89
CA GLN A 43 4.14 -42.69 8.66
C GLN A 43 3.00 -43.53 8.07
N GLY A 44 3.05 -43.69 6.78
CA GLY A 44 2.26 -44.62 6.00
C GLY A 44 1.47 -44.12 4.82
N LYS A 45 1.14 -42.81 4.64
CA LYS A 45 0.34 -42.34 3.48
C LYS A 45 0.29 -40.82 3.34
N GLY A 46 1.34 -40.07 3.59
CA GLY A 46 1.28 -38.61 3.53
C GLY A 46 2.20 -37.98 2.48
N THR A 47 1.75 -36.88 1.90
CA THR A 47 2.55 -36.03 1.02
C THR A 47 3.47 -35.15 1.85
N GLN A 48 4.74 -35.11 1.51
CA GLN A 48 5.71 -34.26 2.17
C GLN A 48 5.81 -32.90 1.50
N LEU A 49 5.79 -31.84 2.31
CA LEU A 49 5.99 -30.45 1.86
C LEU A 49 7.44 -30.02 2.15
N LEU A 50 8.39 -30.51 1.36
CA LEU A 50 9.80 -30.21 1.51
C LEU A 50 10.30 -29.38 0.31
N THR A 51 11.21 -28.45 0.58
CA THR A 51 11.93 -27.72 -0.48
C THR A 51 13.17 -28.49 -0.91
N GLU A 52 13.72 -28.18 -2.09
CA GLU A 52 14.93 -28.81 -2.62
C GLU A 52 16.12 -28.66 -1.66
N ASP A 53 16.32 -27.43 -1.14
CA ASP A 53 17.38 -27.15 -0.17
C ASP A 53 17.19 -27.92 1.15
N GLN A 54 15.94 -28.16 1.54
CA GLN A 54 15.62 -28.97 2.73
C GLN A 54 15.87 -30.46 2.49
N ILE A 55 15.64 -30.93 1.26
CA ILE A 55 15.95 -32.31 0.86
C ILE A 55 17.46 -32.49 0.79
N GLU A 56 18.19 -31.59 0.15
CA GLU A 56 19.65 -31.63 0.03
C GLU A 56 20.37 -31.51 1.39
N SER A 57 19.81 -30.74 2.33
CA SER A 57 20.36 -30.58 3.68
C SER A 57 19.90 -31.63 4.69
N ALA A 58 18.99 -32.51 4.30
CA ALA A 58 18.49 -33.56 5.18
C ALA A 58 19.54 -34.66 5.41
N PRO A 59 19.51 -35.36 6.58
CA PRO A 59 20.32 -36.56 6.80
C PRO A 59 20.11 -37.61 5.71
N LYS A 60 21.17 -38.36 5.35
CA LYS A 60 21.15 -39.32 4.23
C LYS A 60 19.97 -40.34 4.30
N ASN A 61 19.67 -40.83 5.47
CA ASN A 61 18.54 -41.74 5.67
C ASN A 61 17.17 -41.09 5.38
N ILE A 62 17.04 -39.80 5.57
CA ILE A 62 15.85 -39.04 5.20
C ILE A 62 15.84 -38.77 3.70
N GLN A 63 16.98 -38.42 3.09
CA GLN A 63 17.11 -38.25 1.64
C GLN A 63 16.75 -39.55 0.89
N GLU A 64 17.21 -40.69 1.35
CA GLU A 64 16.89 -42.00 0.76
C GLU A 64 15.38 -42.32 0.87
N HIS A 65 14.76 -41.99 2.00
CA HIS A 65 13.32 -42.17 2.21
C HIS A 65 12.49 -41.22 1.32
N ILE A 66 12.92 -39.96 1.19
CA ILE A 66 12.27 -38.97 0.32
C ILE A 66 12.38 -39.37 -1.14
N ASN A 67 13.53 -39.88 -1.59
CA ASN A 67 13.74 -40.31 -2.98
C ASN A 67 12.91 -41.54 -3.37
N GLN A 68 12.37 -42.28 -2.39
CA GLN A 68 11.45 -43.41 -2.63
C GLN A 68 9.98 -42.97 -2.71
N GLN A 69 9.65 -41.72 -2.39
CA GLN A 69 8.28 -41.22 -2.42
C GLN A 69 8.00 -40.38 -3.67
N GLU A 70 6.78 -40.46 -4.18
CA GLU A 70 6.34 -39.60 -5.28
C GLU A 70 6.20 -38.16 -4.79
N VAL A 71 6.97 -37.24 -5.37
CA VAL A 71 6.88 -35.80 -5.09
C VAL A 71 5.71 -35.20 -5.89
N ILE A 72 4.61 -34.92 -5.22
CA ILE A 72 3.39 -34.37 -5.82
C ILE A 72 3.54 -32.87 -6.14
N PHE A 73 4.25 -32.12 -5.31
CA PHE A 73 4.50 -30.71 -5.48
C PHE A 73 5.89 -30.34 -5.00
N LYS A 74 6.61 -29.59 -5.83
CA LYS A 74 7.92 -29.03 -5.52
C LYS A 74 7.85 -27.52 -5.71
N PRO A 75 8.06 -26.72 -4.65
CA PRO A 75 8.03 -25.27 -4.81
C PRO A 75 9.23 -24.79 -5.65
N ASN A 76 9.01 -23.72 -6.41
CA ASN A 76 10.08 -23.04 -7.10
C ASN A 76 11.03 -22.40 -6.08
N LYS A 77 12.33 -22.41 -6.41
CA LYS A 77 13.35 -21.72 -5.57
C LYS A 77 13.07 -20.22 -5.49
N GLY A 78 13.42 -19.60 -4.36
CA GLY A 78 13.21 -18.18 -4.14
C GLY A 78 11.86 -17.83 -3.50
N PRO A 79 11.09 -16.90 -4.07
CA PRO A 79 9.89 -16.32 -3.41
C PRO A 79 8.81 -17.34 -3.04
N GLN A 80 8.55 -18.36 -3.87
CA GLN A 80 7.56 -19.38 -3.56
C GLN A 80 7.98 -20.23 -2.35
N THR A 81 9.25 -20.61 -2.29
CA THR A 81 9.83 -21.30 -1.13
C THR A 81 9.78 -20.41 0.12
N GLN A 82 10.12 -19.12 0.00
CA GLN A 82 10.07 -18.18 1.11
C GLN A 82 8.65 -17.99 1.64
N PHE A 83 7.65 -17.94 0.76
CA PHE A 83 6.26 -17.83 1.16
C PHE A 83 5.81 -19.06 1.94
N LEU A 84 6.11 -20.26 1.46
CA LEU A 84 5.76 -21.51 2.13
C LEU A 84 6.53 -21.73 3.43
N ALA A 85 7.73 -21.17 3.57
CA ALA A 85 8.53 -21.22 4.79
C ALA A 85 8.22 -20.09 5.79
N ALA A 86 7.40 -19.10 5.41
CA ALA A 86 7.15 -17.92 6.22
C ALA A 86 6.40 -18.25 7.51
N SER A 87 6.91 -17.73 8.63
CA SER A 87 6.35 -17.90 9.99
C SER A 87 5.59 -16.67 10.49
N GLU A 88 5.62 -15.58 9.73
CA GLU A 88 4.94 -14.34 10.06
C GLU A 88 3.42 -14.53 10.05
N ARG A 89 2.74 -13.78 10.92
CA ARG A 89 1.29 -13.90 11.06
C ARG A 89 0.52 -13.52 9.82
N GLU A 90 0.99 -12.52 9.09
CA GLU A 90 0.39 -12.04 7.85
C GLU A 90 1.48 -11.90 6.79
N VAL A 91 1.30 -12.58 5.65
CA VAL A 91 2.25 -12.54 4.53
C VAL A 91 1.52 -12.21 3.25
N PHE A 92 2.07 -11.26 2.52
CA PHE A 92 1.63 -10.91 1.18
C PHE A 92 2.69 -11.31 0.15
N TYR A 93 2.32 -12.21 -0.77
CA TYR A 93 3.15 -12.65 -1.89
C TYR A 93 2.64 -11.98 -3.15
N GLY A 94 3.27 -10.88 -3.54
CA GLY A 94 2.75 -9.98 -4.57
C GLY A 94 3.80 -9.56 -5.59
N GLY A 95 3.35 -9.16 -6.78
CA GLY A 95 4.23 -8.68 -7.86
C GLY A 95 3.82 -9.20 -9.23
N ALA A 96 4.79 -9.52 -10.09
CA ALA A 96 4.58 -9.92 -11.46
C ALA A 96 3.60 -11.11 -11.64
N ARG A 97 2.96 -11.18 -12.79
CA ARG A 97 2.15 -12.35 -13.18
C ARG A 97 3.07 -13.56 -13.45
N GLY A 98 2.53 -14.75 -13.25
CA GLY A 98 3.25 -16.00 -13.54
C GLY A 98 4.22 -16.46 -12.45
N GLY A 99 4.43 -15.73 -11.36
CA GLY A 99 5.37 -16.08 -10.28
C GLY A 99 4.98 -17.28 -9.40
N GLY A 100 3.97 -18.08 -9.76
CA GLY A 100 3.59 -19.29 -9.00
C GLY A 100 2.73 -19.03 -7.74
N LYS A 101 2.21 -17.84 -7.54
CA LYS A 101 1.46 -17.40 -6.35
C LYS A 101 0.25 -18.28 -6.01
N SER A 102 -0.61 -18.55 -6.98
CA SER A 102 -1.85 -19.32 -6.76
C SER A 102 -1.58 -20.77 -6.36
N TYR A 103 -0.51 -21.41 -6.87
CA TYR A 103 -0.10 -22.73 -6.40
C TYR A 103 0.41 -22.70 -4.95
N ALA A 104 1.17 -21.69 -4.57
CA ALA A 104 1.60 -21.52 -3.20
C ALA A 104 0.40 -21.38 -2.24
N MET A 105 -0.64 -20.64 -2.66
CA MET A 105 -1.89 -20.50 -1.90
C MET A 105 -2.66 -21.82 -1.74
N LEU A 106 -2.60 -22.72 -2.73
CA LEU A 106 -3.21 -24.04 -2.62
C LEU A 106 -2.41 -24.98 -1.73
N VAL A 107 -1.10 -24.85 -1.67
CA VAL A 107 -0.21 -25.76 -0.92
C VAL A 107 -0.09 -25.38 0.55
N ASP A 108 -0.01 -24.10 0.88
CA ASP A 108 0.24 -23.64 2.25
C ASP A 108 -0.77 -24.15 3.30
N PRO A 109 -2.10 -24.17 3.04
CA PRO A 109 -3.08 -24.68 4.02
C PRO A 109 -3.00 -26.20 4.24
N LEU A 110 -2.35 -26.96 3.34
CA LEU A 110 -2.20 -28.40 3.51
C LEU A 110 -1.32 -28.78 4.70
N ARG A 111 -0.50 -27.86 5.19
CA ARG A 111 0.47 -28.05 6.27
C ARG A 111 -0.14 -28.67 7.54
N TYR A 112 -1.38 -28.34 7.86
CA TYR A 112 -2.06 -28.78 9.06
C TYR A 112 -3.27 -29.69 8.80
N CYS A 113 -3.42 -30.20 7.57
CA CYS A 113 -4.52 -31.09 7.21
C CYS A 113 -4.52 -32.46 7.93
N SER A 114 -3.45 -32.80 8.66
CA SER A 114 -3.41 -33.94 9.57
C SER A 114 -4.09 -33.69 10.93
N LYS A 115 -4.42 -32.41 11.24
CA LYS A 115 -5.04 -31.99 12.50
C LYS A 115 -6.55 -31.76 12.32
N ALA A 116 -7.38 -32.46 13.10
CA ALA A 116 -8.85 -32.41 12.98
C ALA A 116 -9.45 -31.00 13.14
N GLN A 117 -8.82 -30.15 13.96
CA GLN A 117 -9.27 -28.77 14.23
C GLN A 117 -8.86 -27.77 13.14
N HIS A 118 -8.05 -28.19 12.16
CA HIS A 118 -7.64 -27.29 11.09
C HIS A 118 -8.83 -26.91 10.21
N ARG A 119 -9.06 -25.60 10.09
CA ARG A 119 -10.10 -24.99 9.25
C ARG A 119 -9.43 -23.91 8.43
N ALA A 120 -9.35 -24.12 7.13
CA ALA A 120 -8.80 -23.13 6.20
C ALA A 120 -9.91 -22.55 5.31
N LEU A 121 -9.80 -21.27 5.00
CA LEU A 121 -10.62 -20.56 4.01
C LEU A 121 -9.72 -19.98 2.94
N LEU A 122 -9.93 -20.38 1.69
CA LEU A 122 -9.31 -19.76 0.52
C LEU A 122 -10.37 -18.96 -0.22
N ILE A 123 -10.15 -17.66 -0.36
CA ILE A 123 -11.15 -16.75 -0.91
C ILE A 123 -10.61 -15.97 -2.11
N ARG A 124 -11.49 -15.75 -3.09
CA ARG A 124 -11.36 -14.80 -4.19
C ARG A 124 -12.51 -13.82 -4.23
N ARG A 125 -12.41 -12.77 -5.04
CA ARG A 125 -13.46 -11.77 -5.14
C ARG A 125 -14.74 -12.36 -5.73
N THR A 126 -14.64 -13.12 -6.84
CA THR A 126 -15.81 -13.66 -7.53
C THR A 126 -15.80 -15.18 -7.66
N MET A 127 -16.98 -15.78 -7.78
CA MET A 127 -17.11 -17.22 -7.98
C MET A 127 -16.51 -17.72 -9.30
N PRO A 128 -16.64 -17.03 -10.45
CA PRO A 128 -15.96 -17.42 -11.68
C PRO A 128 -14.44 -17.54 -11.54
N GLU A 129 -13.81 -16.59 -10.86
CA GLU A 129 -12.36 -16.60 -10.63
C GLU A 129 -11.91 -17.74 -9.71
N LEU A 130 -12.76 -18.14 -8.77
CA LEU A 130 -12.49 -19.23 -7.84
C LEU A 130 -12.44 -20.60 -8.54
N ARG A 131 -13.11 -20.79 -9.69
CA ARG A 131 -13.19 -22.08 -10.41
C ARG A 131 -11.81 -22.63 -10.79
N ASP A 132 -10.91 -21.78 -11.25
CA ASP A 132 -9.54 -22.20 -11.61
C ASP A 132 -8.79 -22.77 -10.40
N LEU A 133 -8.91 -22.13 -9.22
CA LEU A 133 -8.32 -22.63 -7.98
C LEU A 133 -8.95 -23.96 -7.54
N ILE A 134 -10.25 -24.11 -7.66
CA ILE A 134 -10.95 -25.36 -7.36
C ILE A 134 -10.44 -26.49 -8.25
N GLN A 135 -10.37 -26.28 -9.56
CA GLN A 135 -9.86 -27.29 -10.51
C GLN A 135 -8.41 -27.68 -10.20
N LYS A 136 -7.54 -26.70 -9.93
CA LYS A 136 -6.15 -26.96 -9.53
C LYS A 136 -6.07 -27.75 -8.21
N SER A 137 -6.93 -27.39 -7.24
CA SER A 137 -7.01 -28.14 -5.97
C SER A 137 -7.45 -29.59 -6.17
N GLN A 138 -8.39 -29.85 -7.09
CA GLN A 138 -8.85 -31.21 -7.37
C GLN A 138 -7.73 -32.08 -7.95
N LEU A 139 -6.88 -31.53 -8.81
CA LEU A 139 -5.72 -32.23 -9.33
C LEU A 139 -4.63 -32.48 -8.27
N LEU A 140 -4.43 -31.50 -7.37
CA LEU A 140 -3.36 -31.54 -6.38
C LEU A 140 -3.75 -32.35 -5.13
N TYR A 141 -4.90 -32.04 -4.52
CA TYR A 141 -5.28 -32.58 -3.20
C TYR A 141 -5.66 -34.05 -3.26
N SER A 142 -6.28 -34.51 -4.38
CA SER A 142 -6.60 -35.91 -4.58
C SER A 142 -5.38 -36.81 -4.59
N LYS A 143 -4.27 -36.30 -5.18
CA LYS A 143 -2.98 -37.01 -5.20
C LYS A 143 -2.27 -36.91 -3.87
N ALA A 144 -2.24 -35.69 -3.28
CA ALA A 144 -1.51 -35.41 -2.06
C ALA A 144 -2.10 -36.12 -0.82
N PHE A 145 -3.42 -36.26 -0.77
CA PHE A 145 -4.14 -36.85 0.36
C PHE A 145 -5.15 -37.88 -0.16
N PRO A 146 -4.73 -39.11 -0.41
CA PRO A 146 -5.65 -40.19 -0.74
C PRO A 146 -6.72 -40.34 0.34
N GLY A 147 -8.01 -40.21 -0.06
CA GLY A 147 -9.14 -40.22 0.88
C GLY A 147 -9.68 -38.84 1.24
N ALA A 148 -9.03 -37.76 0.88
CA ALA A 148 -9.65 -36.43 0.88
C ALA A 148 -10.83 -36.38 -0.11
N LYS A 149 -11.92 -35.73 0.28
CA LYS A 149 -13.16 -35.68 -0.50
C LYS A 149 -13.58 -34.23 -0.74
N TRP A 150 -13.81 -33.92 -2.01
CA TRP A 150 -14.41 -32.66 -2.42
C TRP A 150 -15.92 -32.70 -2.21
N ARG A 151 -16.48 -31.65 -1.61
CA ARG A 151 -17.92 -31.43 -1.40
C ARG A 151 -18.38 -30.27 -2.26
N GLU A 152 -19.06 -30.59 -3.37
CA GLU A 152 -19.42 -29.60 -4.40
C GLU A 152 -20.40 -28.53 -3.90
N GLN A 153 -21.35 -28.87 -3.04
CA GLN A 153 -22.36 -27.94 -2.52
C GLN A 153 -21.75 -26.98 -1.52
N GLU A 154 -20.92 -27.49 -0.60
CA GLU A 154 -20.25 -26.72 0.44
C GLU A 154 -18.99 -26.01 -0.07
N LYS A 155 -18.50 -26.36 -1.28
CA LYS A 155 -17.24 -25.89 -1.83
C LYS A 155 -16.06 -26.12 -0.88
N GLU A 156 -16.02 -27.29 -0.23
CA GLU A 156 -14.98 -27.63 0.74
C GLU A 156 -14.32 -28.97 0.46
N TRP A 157 -13.04 -29.05 0.80
CA TRP A 157 -12.32 -30.31 0.95
C TRP A 157 -12.43 -30.80 2.38
N ARG A 158 -12.76 -32.08 2.54
CA ARG A 158 -12.71 -32.80 3.83
C ARG A 158 -11.61 -33.83 3.80
N PHE A 159 -10.72 -33.71 4.75
CA PHE A 159 -9.59 -34.62 4.90
C PHE A 159 -9.93 -35.77 5.89
N PRO A 160 -9.24 -36.93 5.79
CA PRO A 160 -9.50 -38.07 6.68
C PRO A 160 -9.32 -37.74 8.16
N SER A 161 -8.47 -36.79 8.51
CA SER A 161 -8.28 -36.28 9.87
C SER A 161 -9.49 -35.54 10.44
N GLY A 162 -10.40 -35.05 9.60
CA GLY A 162 -11.47 -34.13 9.95
C GLY A 162 -11.15 -32.67 9.61
N ALA A 163 -9.93 -32.35 9.17
CA ALA A 163 -9.58 -31.02 8.67
C ALA A 163 -10.42 -30.62 7.46
N LYS A 164 -10.57 -29.31 7.24
CA LYS A 164 -11.33 -28.77 6.12
C LYS A 164 -10.63 -27.60 5.48
N ILE A 165 -10.73 -27.52 4.15
CA ILE A 165 -10.36 -26.33 3.37
C ILE A 165 -11.57 -25.91 2.57
N GLU A 166 -12.14 -24.75 2.90
CA GLU A 166 -13.27 -24.13 2.25
C GLU A 166 -12.79 -23.17 1.16
N PHE A 167 -13.47 -23.18 0.01
CA PHE A 167 -13.26 -22.28 -1.11
C PHE A 167 -14.44 -21.30 -1.19
N GLY A 168 -14.16 -20.03 -0.92
CA GLY A 168 -15.18 -19.01 -0.80
C GLY A 168 -14.96 -17.82 -1.72
N TYR A 169 -15.96 -16.97 -1.82
CA TYR A 169 -15.88 -15.70 -2.53
C TYR A 169 -16.59 -14.60 -1.73
N ALA A 170 -16.17 -13.35 -1.95
CA ALA A 170 -16.85 -12.17 -1.43
C ALA A 170 -16.56 -10.98 -2.35
N GLU A 171 -17.58 -10.42 -2.99
CA GLU A 171 -17.45 -9.21 -3.83
C GLU A 171 -17.55 -7.93 -3.00
N ASN A 172 -18.30 -7.99 -1.91
CA ASN A 172 -18.66 -6.86 -1.07
C ASN A 172 -18.84 -7.28 0.41
N MET A 173 -19.09 -6.31 1.29
CA MET A 173 -19.26 -6.57 2.72
C MET A 173 -20.48 -7.44 3.05
N THR A 174 -21.54 -7.40 2.23
CA THR A 174 -22.71 -8.28 2.43
C THR A 174 -22.34 -9.75 2.22
N ASP A 175 -21.53 -10.03 1.20
CA ASP A 175 -21.06 -11.37 0.93
C ASP A 175 -20.17 -11.91 2.04
N VAL A 176 -19.29 -11.06 2.59
CA VAL A 176 -18.35 -11.49 3.63
C VAL A 176 -19.04 -11.84 4.94
N LEU A 177 -20.26 -11.34 5.18
CA LEU A 177 -21.05 -11.66 6.38
C LEU A 177 -21.41 -13.16 6.48
N ARG A 178 -21.40 -13.92 5.37
CA ARG A 178 -21.59 -15.39 5.40
C ARG A 178 -20.52 -16.12 6.22
N TYR A 179 -19.35 -15.52 6.38
CA TYR A 179 -18.25 -16.03 7.20
C TYR A 179 -18.32 -15.55 8.66
N GLN A 180 -19.34 -14.76 9.01
CA GLN A 180 -19.53 -14.29 10.38
C GLN A 180 -19.78 -15.47 11.32
N GLY A 181 -19.15 -15.46 12.48
CA GLY A 181 -19.27 -16.53 13.46
C GLY A 181 -18.40 -17.77 13.16
N GLN A 182 -17.84 -17.90 11.96
CA GLN A 182 -16.92 -18.96 11.62
C GLN A 182 -15.55 -18.76 12.30
N SER A 183 -14.81 -19.87 12.44
CA SER A 183 -13.47 -19.88 13.03
C SER A 183 -12.51 -20.56 12.06
N TYR A 184 -11.48 -19.83 11.67
CA TYR A 184 -10.47 -20.35 10.76
C TYR A 184 -9.09 -20.29 11.43
N THR A 185 -8.28 -21.31 11.20
CA THR A 185 -6.87 -21.34 11.60
C THR A 185 -5.98 -20.75 10.51
N TRP A 186 -6.45 -20.77 9.27
CA TRP A 186 -5.79 -20.22 8.11
C TRP A 186 -6.80 -19.51 7.20
N ILE A 187 -6.44 -18.33 6.73
CA ILE A 187 -7.20 -17.63 5.72
C ILE A 187 -6.26 -17.22 4.60
N GLY A 188 -6.59 -17.59 3.37
CA GLY A 188 -5.92 -17.19 2.16
C GLY A 188 -6.79 -16.28 1.32
N ILE A 189 -6.29 -15.09 0.97
CA ILE A 189 -6.98 -14.16 0.08
C ILE A 189 -6.16 -14.05 -1.19
N ASP A 190 -6.62 -14.71 -2.25
CA ASP A 190 -5.96 -14.65 -3.55
C ASP A 190 -6.46 -13.44 -4.34
N GLU A 191 -5.55 -12.74 -5.02
CA GLU A 191 -5.79 -11.48 -5.74
C GLU A 191 -6.34 -10.36 -4.81
N LEU A 192 -5.72 -10.18 -3.64
CA LEU A 192 -6.09 -9.18 -2.63
C LEU A 192 -6.27 -7.76 -3.20
N PRO A 193 -5.46 -7.26 -4.16
CA PRO A 193 -5.62 -5.92 -4.73
C PRO A 193 -6.91 -5.71 -5.55
N GLN A 194 -7.68 -6.74 -5.83
CA GLN A 194 -9.01 -6.57 -6.47
C GLN A 194 -10.04 -5.94 -5.52
N TYR A 195 -9.81 -5.99 -4.21
CA TYR A 195 -10.71 -5.36 -3.22
C TYR A 195 -10.39 -3.86 -3.09
N PRO A 196 -11.40 -2.98 -3.24
CA PRO A 196 -11.17 -1.52 -3.25
C PRO A 196 -10.73 -0.95 -1.90
N SER A 197 -11.03 -1.64 -0.80
CA SER A 197 -10.67 -1.21 0.57
C SER A 197 -10.20 -2.41 1.41
N PRO A 198 -9.52 -2.17 2.54
CA PRO A 198 -9.09 -3.23 3.46
C PRO A 198 -10.24 -3.83 4.31
N ASP A 199 -11.48 -3.43 4.12
CA ASP A 199 -12.59 -3.80 5.02
C ASP A 199 -12.83 -5.32 5.03
N ILE A 200 -12.90 -5.96 3.86
CA ILE A 200 -13.07 -7.42 3.74
C ILE A 200 -11.88 -8.15 4.36
N TYR A 201 -10.66 -7.70 4.10
CA TYR A 201 -9.45 -8.23 4.71
C TYR A 201 -9.50 -8.16 6.24
N ASN A 202 -9.86 -7.01 6.80
CA ASN A 202 -9.95 -6.80 8.24
C ASN A 202 -11.07 -7.63 8.88
N PHE A 203 -12.20 -7.76 8.21
CA PHE A 203 -13.31 -8.60 8.68
C PHE A 203 -12.89 -10.07 8.73
N LEU A 204 -12.34 -10.62 7.66
CA LEU A 204 -11.89 -12.01 7.61
C LEU A 204 -10.78 -12.29 8.64
N ARG A 205 -9.85 -11.36 8.81
CA ARG A 205 -8.81 -11.46 9.83
C ARG A 205 -9.38 -11.63 11.24
N SER A 206 -10.53 -11.04 11.54
CA SER A 206 -11.20 -11.18 12.85
C SER A 206 -11.71 -12.59 13.12
N SER A 207 -11.86 -13.42 12.08
CA SER A 207 -12.29 -14.82 12.18
C SER A 207 -11.14 -15.81 12.44
N LEU A 208 -9.88 -15.32 12.48
CA LEU A 208 -8.70 -16.13 12.77
C LEU A 208 -8.60 -16.48 14.26
N ARG A 209 -8.88 -17.72 14.58
CA ARG A 209 -8.76 -18.27 15.94
C ARG A 209 -8.55 -19.78 15.91
N SER A 210 -7.86 -20.31 16.90
CA SER A 210 -7.65 -21.74 17.12
C SER A 210 -7.93 -22.10 18.56
N VAL A 211 -8.52 -23.26 18.78
CA VAL A 211 -8.64 -23.89 20.10
C VAL A 211 -7.50 -24.87 20.36
N ASP A 212 -6.78 -25.27 19.32
CA ASP A 212 -5.62 -26.13 19.38
C ASP A 212 -4.34 -25.27 19.37
N PRO A 213 -3.54 -25.27 20.46
CA PRO A 213 -2.32 -24.46 20.52
C PRO A 213 -1.21 -24.93 19.55
N GLU A 214 -1.31 -26.14 19.02
CA GLU A 214 -0.35 -26.67 18.05
C GLU A 214 -0.66 -26.20 16.62
N ILE A 215 -1.83 -25.60 16.38
CA ILE A 215 -2.20 -25.04 15.08
C ILE A 215 -2.09 -23.51 15.15
N PRO A 216 -1.06 -22.91 14.57
CA PRO A 216 -0.93 -21.46 14.51
C PRO A 216 -2.06 -20.85 13.67
N VAL A 217 -2.46 -19.63 14.02
CA VAL A 217 -3.43 -18.87 13.25
C VAL A 217 -2.71 -17.82 12.43
N TYR A 218 -2.91 -17.82 11.11
CA TYR A 218 -2.21 -16.91 10.22
C TYR A 218 -2.96 -16.66 8.91
N LEU A 219 -2.62 -15.55 8.27
CA LEU A 219 -3.21 -15.08 7.02
C LEU A 219 -2.16 -15.06 5.91
N ARG A 220 -2.58 -15.46 4.73
CA ARG A 220 -1.82 -15.39 3.50
C ARG A 220 -2.58 -14.61 2.47
N ALA A 221 -1.91 -13.76 1.73
CA ALA A 221 -2.53 -13.05 0.63
C ALA A 221 -1.60 -13.02 -0.59
N THR A 222 -2.20 -12.97 -1.77
CA THR A 222 -1.46 -12.83 -3.03
C THR A 222 -2.08 -11.75 -3.90
N GLY A 223 -1.37 -11.32 -4.91
CA GLY A 223 -1.91 -10.40 -5.91
C GLY A 223 -0.87 -9.76 -6.81
N ASN A 224 -1.38 -9.04 -7.81
CA ASN A 224 -0.57 -8.26 -8.73
C ASN A 224 -0.91 -6.77 -8.55
N PRO A 225 0.04 -5.84 -8.81
CA PRO A 225 -0.29 -4.42 -8.92
C PRO A 225 -1.22 -4.14 -10.11
N GLY A 226 -1.80 -2.94 -10.16
CA GLY A 226 -2.66 -2.50 -11.26
C GLY A 226 -4.16 -2.71 -11.03
N ASN A 227 -4.58 -3.18 -9.87
CA ASN A 227 -5.99 -3.29 -9.49
C ASN A 227 -6.42 -2.13 -8.57
N ILE A 228 -7.72 -1.93 -8.46
CA ILE A 228 -8.34 -0.82 -7.69
C ILE A 228 -7.84 -0.72 -6.23
N GLY A 229 -7.48 -1.84 -5.61
CA GLY A 229 -6.98 -1.91 -4.24
C GLY A 229 -5.46 -1.90 -4.12
N SER A 230 -4.73 -1.75 -5.22
CA SER A 230 -3.25 -1.80 -5.20
C SER A 230 -2.65 -0.79 -4.23
N GLN A 231 -3.27 0.37 -4.09
CA GLN A 231 -2.79 1.43 -3.21
C GLN A 231 -2.79 1.01 -1.73
N TRP A 232 -3.93 0.57 -1.19
CA TRP A 232 -3.99 0.20 0.22
C TRP A 232 -3.17 -1.07 0.53
N VAL A 233 -3.07 -2.01 -0.43
CA VAL A 233 -2.22 -3.19 -0.30
C VAL A 233 -0.74 -2.78 -0.24
N ARG A 234 -0.33 -1.85 -1.09
CA ARG A 234 1.01 -1.28 -1.11
C ARG A 234 1.35 -0.61 0.22
N GLU A 235 0.48 0.27 0.73
CA GLU A 235 0.63 0.93 2.02
C GLU A 235 0.70 -0.06 3.20
N MET A 236 -0.07 -1.14 3.11
CA MET A 236 -0.17 -2.12 4.19
C MET A 236 1.01 -3.10 4.24
N PHE A 237 1.56 -3.49 3.09
CA PHE A 237 2.53 -4.58 2.99
C PHE A 237 3.85 -4.21 2.33
N VAL A 238 3.84 -3.34 1.30
CA VAL A 238 5.02 -3.09 0.45
C VAL A 238 5.87 -1.94 0.98
N GLU A 239 5.25 -0.81 1.33
CA GLU A 239 5.96 0.40 1.80
C GLU A 239 6.57 0.31 3.21
N PRO A 240 5.99 -0.45 4.18
CA PRO A 240 6.46 -0.36 5.56
C PRO A 240 7.87 -0.91 5.81
N ALA A 241 8.38 -1.78 4.94
CA ALA A 241 9.70 -2.39 5.09
C ALA A 241 10.29 -2.79 3.74
N GLU A 242 11.60 -3.02 3.72
CA GLU A 242 12.28 -3.59 2.56
C GLU A 242 11.70 -4.95 2.18
N PRO A 243 11.65 -5.28 0.89
CA PRO A 243 11.17 -6.58 0.41
C PRO A 243 11.84 -7.75 1.15
N ASN A 244 11.07 -8.78 1.44
CA ASN A 244 11.48 -9.95 2.22
C ASN A 244 11.84 -9.69 3.70
N SER A 245 11.69 -8.48 4.19
CA SER A 245 11.92 -8.15 5.59
C SER A 245 10.62 -8.25 6.39
N ALA A 246 10.66 -8.93 7.52
CA ALA A 246 9.54 -8.96 8.46
C ALA A 246 9.50 -7.67 9.29
N PHE A 247 8.31 -7.14 9.51
CA PHE A 247 8.07 -5.96 10.34
C PHE A 247 6.91 -6.14 11.31
N ASN A 248 6.93 -5.36 12.37
CA ASN A 248 5.90 -5.41 13.41
C ASN A 248 4.85 -4.32 13.19
N VAL A 249 3.59 -4.70 13.30
CA VAL A 249 2.44 -3.78 13.25
C VAL A 249 1.80 -3.73 14.64
N GLY A 250 1.77 -2.55 15.24
CA GLY A 250 1.12 -2.31 16.52
C GLY A 250 -0.40 -2.28 16.36
N ILE A 251 -1.09 -2.99 17.26
CA ILE A 251 -2.54 -2.98 17.37
C ILE A 251 -2.88 -2.56 18.79
N ASP A 252 -3.55 -1.43 18.92
CA ASP A 252 -3.96 -0.91 20.21
C ASP A 252 -5.12 -1.75 20.77
N THR A 253 -4.95 -2.21 21.99
CA THR A 253 -5.94 -2.97 22.73
C THR A 253 -6.18 -2.35 24.10
N PRO A 254 -7.28 -2.64 24.79
CA PRO A 254 -7.50 -2.19 26.16
C PRO A 254 -6.40 -2.60 27.16
N LYS A 255 -5.59 -3.63 26.78
CA LYS A 255 -4.47 -4.12 27.57
C LYS A 255 -3.10 -3.64 27.05
N GLY A 256 -3.08 -2.53 26.28
CA GLY A 256 -1.89 -1.96 25.67
C GLY A 256 -1.66 -2.43 24.24
N THR A 257 -0.68 -1.84 23.56
CA THR A 257 -0.34 -2.16 22.17
C THR A 257 0.22 -3.58 22.07
N LYS A 258 -0.36 -4.38 21.19
CA LYS A 258 0.12 -5.73 20.83
C LYS A 258 0.67 -5.69 19.41
N TYR A 259 1.64 -6.56 19.13
CA TYR A 259 2.30 -6.58 17.83
C TYR A 259 1.98 -7.87 17.08
N ILE A 260 1.72 -7.72 15.78
CA ILE A 260 1.68 -8.83 14.83
C ILE A 260 2.81 -8.65 13.82
N THR A 261 3.30 -9.76 13.28
CA THR A 261 4.35 -9.74 12.26
C THR A 261 3.74 -9.77 10.87
N ARG A 262 4.25 -8.90 10.00
CA ARG A 262 3.95 -8.87 8.55
C ARG A 262 5.20 -9.04 7.73
N ARG A 263 5.01 -9.52 6.49
CA ARG A 263 6.07 -9.62 5.50
C ARG A 263 5.50 -9.47 4.10
N PHE A 264 6.22 -8.75 3.25
CA PHE A 264 6.01 -8.72 1.81
C PHE A 264 7.07 -9.57 1.12
N ILE A 265 6.64 -10.46 0.22
CA ILE A 265 7.51 -11.29 -0.61
C ILE A 265 7.25 -10.91 -2.07
N PRO A 266 8.22 -10.30 -2.78
CA PRO A 266 8.05 -9.90 -4.17
C PRO A 266 8.07 -11.11 -5.10
N ALA A 267 7.15 -11.14 -6.06
CA ALA A 267 7.09 -12.13 -7.15
C ALA A 267 7.60 -11.55 -8.46
N LYS A 268 8.46 -12.26 -9.16
CA LYS A 268 8.91 -11.95 -10.52
C LYS A 268 8.56 -13.09 -11.46
N LEU A 269 8.47 -12.80 -12.76
CA LEU A 269 8.22 -13.86 -13.76
C LEU A 269 9.36 -14.89 -13.78
N GLN A 270 10.60 -14.41 -13.63
CA GLN A 270 11.81 -15.24 -13.63
C GLN A 270 11.86 -16.26 -12.48
N ASP A 271 11.04 -16.07 -11.42
CA ASP A 271 10.94 -17.01 -10.31
C ASP A 271 10.18 -18.29 -10.68
N ASN A 272 9.60 -18.35 -11.88
CA ASN A 272 8.87 -19.51 -12.37
C ASN A 272 9.59 -20.19 -13.54
N PRO A 273 10.40 -21.21 -13.28
CA PRO A 273 11.18 -21.89 -14.30
C PRO A 273 10.33 -22.56 -15.39
N TYR A 274 9.07 -22.90 -15.08
CA TYR A 274 8.16 -23.50 -16.06
C TYR A 274 7.73 -22.51 -17.16
N LEU A 275 7.51 -21.24 -16.79
CA LEU A 275 7.15 -20.20 -17.76
C LEU A 275 8.37 -19.62 -18.48
N MET A 276 9.57 -19.88 -17.97
CA MET A 276 10.83 -19.43 -18.58
C MET A 276 11.40 -20.46 -19.56
N GLN A 277 10.74 -21.60 -19.80
CA GLN A 277 11.16 -22.59 -20.81
C GLN A 277 10.95 -22.10 -22.22
N THR A 278 9.99 -21.20 -22.43
CA THR A 278 9.73 -20.55 -23.74
C THR A 278 9.61 -19.04 -23.50
N ASP A 279 9.93 -18.24 -24.51
CA ASP A 279 9.80 -16.79 -24.44
C ASP A 279 8.36 -16.30 -24.69
N ASP A 280 7.43 -17.19 -25.03
CA ASP A 280 6.08 -16.82 -25.45
C ASP A 280 5.34 -15.97 -24.43
N TYR A 281 5.35 -16.40 -23.16
CA TYR A 281 4.66 -15.66 -22.10
C TYR A 281 5.35 -14.33 -21.77
N TYR A 282 6.68 -14.31 -21.83
CA TYR A 282 7.47 -13.08 -21.67
C TYR A 282 7.15 -12.08 -22.80
N ILE A 283 7.13 -12.54 -24.04
CA ILE A 283 6.79 -11.71 -25.22
C ILE A 283 5.37 -11.14 -25.10
N MET A 284 4.40 -11.97 -24.66
CA MET A 284 3.04 -11.49 -24.43
C MET A 284 2.99 -10.37 -23.40
N LEU A 285 3.64 -10.52 -22.24
CA LEU A 285 3.66 -9.47 -21.22
C LEU A 285 4.46 -8.24 -21.68
N ALA A 286 5.56 -8.43 -22.39
CA ALA A 286 6.38 -7.34 -22.92
C ALA A 286 5.67 -6.51 -24.00
N SER A 287 4.69 -7.09 -24.71
CA SER A 287 3.88 -6.41 -25.73
C SER A 287 2.76 -5.54 -25.15
N LEU A 288 2.50 -5.61 -23.86
CA LEU A 288 1.49 -4.79 -23.20
C LEU A 288 1.89 -3.30 -23.19
N PRO A 289 0.92 -2.37 -23.07
CA PRO A 289 1.20 -0.97 -22.79
C PRO A 289 2.17 -0.80 -21.62
N GLU A 290 2.97 0.27 -21.65
CA GLU A 290 4.10 0.45 -20.73
C GLU A 290 3.74 0.26 -19.25
N VAL A 291 2.62 0.81 -18.81
CA VAL A 291 2.18 0.72 -17.41
C VAL A 291 1.80 -0.71 -17.06
N GLN A 292 1.00 -1.37 -17.89
CA GLN A 292 0.61 -2.77 -17.68
C GLN A 292 1.82 -3.71 -17.73
N ARG A 293 2.79 -3.41 -18.60
CA ARG A 293 4.06 -4.16 -18.64
C ARG A 293 4.83 -4.01 -17.33
N LYS A 294 5.00 -2.79 -16.80
CA LYS A 294 5.63 -2.54 -15.49
C LYS A 294 4.89 -3.29 -14.37
N GLN A 295 3.56 -3.26 -14.37
CA GLN A 295 2.75 -3.94 -13.37
C GLN A 295 2.86 -5.48 -13.46
N PHE A 296 2.70 -6.05 -14.65
CA PHE A 296 2.51 -7.49 -14.82
C PHE A 296 3.80 -8.25 -15.11
N LEU A 297 4.77 -7.61 -15.76
CA LEU A 297 6.08 -8.20 -16.03
C LEU A 297 7.08 -7.90 -14.92
N ASP A 298 7.17 -6.62 -14.51
CA ASP A 298 8.17 -6.18 -13.54
C ASP A 298 7.66 -6.27 -12.09
N GLY A 299 6.33 -6.35 -11.91
CA GLY A 299 5.71 -6.38 -10.59
C GLY A 299 5.79 -5.04 -9.86
N ASP A 300 5.84 -3.96 -10.61
CA ASP A 300 6.01 -2.60 -10.10
C ASP A 300 4.72 -2.09 -9.43
N TRP A 301 4.80 -1.80 -8.15
CA TRP A 301 3.70 -1.26 -7.32
C TRP A 301 3.56 0.25 -7.42
N ASP A 302 4.48 0.93 -8.09
CA ASP A 302 4.45 2.37 -8.34
C ASP A 302 3.92 2.72 -9.74
N ALA A 303 3.71 1.74 -10.61
CA ALA A 303 3.15 1.94 -11.94
C ALA A 303 1.61 1.97 -11.88
N TYR A 304 1.01 3.09 -12.21
CA TYR A 304 -0.44 3.28 -12.29
C TYR A 304 -0.88 3.57 -13.72
N GLU A 305 -1.91 2.87 -14.18
CA GLU A 305 -2.63 3.19 -15.41
C GLU A 305 -3.48 4.43 -15.14
N ASP A 306 -3.49 5.39 -16.06
CA ASP A 306 -4.29 6.62 -15.99
C ASP A 306 -4.01 7.60 -14.84
N SER A 307 -2.77 7.62 -14.31
CA SER A 307 -2.40 8.71 -13.42
C SER A 307 -2.56 10.05 -14.13
N ALA A 308 -3.32 10.97 -13.54
CA ALA A 308 -3.48 12.32 -14.04
C ALA A 308 -2.15 13.09 -14.07
N PHE A 309 -1.13 12.61 -13.33
CA PHE A 309 0.19 13.24 -13.20
C PHE A 309 1.33 12.24 -13.38
N PRO A 310 1.55 11.71 -14.61
CA PRO A 310 2.60 10.71 -14.86
C PRO A 310 4.02 11.27 -14.63
N GLU A 311 4.19 12.59 -14.61
CA GLU A 311 5.47 13.24 -14.30
C GLU A 311 5.85 13.15 -12.82
N PHE A 312 4.87 12.92 -11.93
CA PHE A 312 5.15 12.81 -10.51
C PHE A 312 5.96 11.55 -10.20
N ASN A 313 7.13 11.76 -9.61
CA ASN A 313 8.02 10.69 -9.17
C ASN A 313 8.54 10.99 -7.77
N LYS A 314 8.40 10.04 -6.85
CA LYS A 314 8.81 10.23 -5.46
C LYS A 314 10.30 10.51 -5.31
N ILE A 315 11.16 9.89 -6.14
CA ILE A 315 12.61 10.07 -6.07
C ILE A 315 12.99 11.52 -6.44
N THR A 316 12.26 12.11 -7.37
CA THR A 316 12.55 13.44 -7.92
C THR A 316 11.87 14.57 -7.14
N HIS A 317 10.59 14.33 -6.71
CA HIS A 317 9.75 15.40 -6.17
C HIS A 317 9.65 15.38 -4.65
N VAL A 318 9.99 14.26 -3.97
CA VAL A 318 9.90 14.16 -2.52
C VAL A 318 11.28 14.34 -1.90
N VAL A 319 11.35 15.24 -0.92
CA VAL A 319 12.61 15.60 -0.26
C VAL A 319 12.49 15.45 1.25
N GLU A 320 13.61 15.21 1.91
CA GLU A 320 13.65 15.23 3.38
C GLU A 320 13.36 16.67 3.88
N PRO A 321 12.62 16.81 4.99
CA PRO A 321 12.31 18.11 5.57
C PRO A 321 13.55 18.86 6.00
N PHE A 322 13.56 20.16 5.74
CA PHE A 322 14.57 21.09 6.24
C PHE A 322 13.92 22.39 6.74
N GLU A 323 14.66 23.23 7.44
CA GLU A 323 14.16 24.51 7.91
C GLU A 323 14.01 25.49 6.73
N ILE A 324 12.80 25.97 6.47
CA ILE A 324 12.52 26.90 5.38
C ILE A 324 13.21 28.24 5.64
N PRO A 325 14.08 28.72 4.74
CA PRO A 325 14.76 30.00 4.88
C PRO A 325 13.80 31.17 5.12
N ARG A 326 14.17 32.07 6.01
CA ARG A 326 13.31 33.20 6.42
C ARG A 326 12.95 34.14 5.25
N GLY A 327 13.78 34.23 4.24
CA GLY A 327 13.56 35.05 3.06
C GLY A 327 12.62 34.45 2.01
N TRP A 328 12.21 33.20 2.17
CA TRP A 328 11.31 32.58 1.21
C TRP A 328 9.86 33.02 1.45
N TYR A 329 9.15 33.23 0.33
CA TYR A 329 7.78 33.68 0.37
C TYR A 329 6.85 32.54 0.74
N LYS A 330 6.09 32.66 1.85
CA LYS A 330 5.22 31.59 2.36
C LYS A 330 3.76 31.92 2.17
N PHE A 331 2.97 30.96 1.71
CA PHE A 331 1.51 31.06 1.60
C PHE A 331 0.88 29.68 1.83
N ARG A 332 -0.42 29.62 1.89
CA ARG A 332 -1.15 28.34 2.03
C ARG A 332 -2.31 28.26 1.07
N ALA A 333 -2.76 27.03 0.79
CA ALA A 333 -4.00 26.77 0.06
C ALA A 333 -4.75 25.61 0.71
N ALA A 334 -6.08 25.63 0.63
CA ALA A 334 -6.91 24.64 1.27
C ALA A 334 -8.10 24.24 0.41
N ASP A 335 -8.42 22.96 0.45
CA ASP A 335 -9.70 22.40 0.07
C ASP A 335 -10.47 21.99 1.33
N TRP A 336 -11.76 22.38 1.42
CA TRP A 336 -12.58 22.17 2.59
C TRP A 336 -13.60 21.05 2.37
N GLY A 337 -13.61 20.08 3.30
CA GLY A 337 -14.66 19.08 3.43
C GLY A 337 -15.02 18.82 4.91
N TYR A 338 -16.27 18.47 5.19
CA TYR A 338 -16.69 17.97 6.50
C TYR A 338 -16.83 16.45 6.46
N SER A 339 -17.71 15.93 5.57
CA SER A 339 -17.87 14.49 5.34
C SER A 339 -16.72 13.89 4.53
N SER A 340 -16.19 14.66 3.60
CA SER A 340 -14.94 14.42 2.90
C SER A 340 -13.76 15.00 3.68
N PRO A 341 -12.53 14.58 3.40
CA PRO A 341 -11.35 15.20 3.99
C PRO A 341 -11.24 16.69 3.68
N ALA A 342 -10.70 17.45 4.63
CA ALA A 342 -10.22 18.81 4.41
C ALA A 342 -8.69 18.79 4.39
N CYS A 343 -8.10 19.48 3.42
CA CYS A 343 -6.65 19.56 3.24
C CYS A 343 -6.16 20.99 3.25
N VAL A 344 -5.11 21.29 4.00
CA VAL A 344 -4.31 22.51 3.88
C VAL A 344 -2.89 22.14 3.51
N LEU A 345 -2.36 22.82 2.52
CA LEU A 345 -0.96 22.74 2.14
C LEU A 345 -0.29 24.09 2.37
N TRP A 346 0.90 24.08 2.95
CA TRP A 346 1.76 25.24 3.09
C TRP A 346 2.87 25.22 2.06
N PHE A 347 3.01 26.35 1.40
CA PHE A 347 3.91 26.55 0.27
C PHE A 347 4.99 27.55 0.66
N ALA A 348 6.22 27.25 0.32
CA ALA A 348 7.32 28.19 0.32
C ALA A 348 7.86 28.34 -1.10
N VAL A 349 8.22 29.54 -1.50
CA VAL A 349 8.74 29.85 -2.84
C VAL A 349 10.17 30.32 -2.70
N ASP A 350 11.09 29.61 -3.36
CA ASP A 350 12.50 29.97 -3.38
C ASP A 350 12.79 31.15 -4.38
N TYR A 351 14.03 31.56 -4.45
CA TYR A 351 14.47 32.67 -5.30
C TYR A 351 14.37 32.37 -6.80
N ASP A 352 14.32 31.10 -7.18
CA ASP A 352 14.15 30.64 -8.57
C ASP A 352 12.68 30.41 -8.94
N ASN A 353 11.75 30.78 -8.05
CA ASN A 353 10.30 30.59 -8.19
C ASN A 353 9.85 29.12 -8.17
N ASN A 354 10.67 28.21 -7.63
CA ASN A 354 10.22 26.85 -7.36
C ASN A 354 9.36 26.82 -6.09
N ILE A 355 8.38 25.94 -6.09
CA ILE A 355 7.46 25.74 -4.98
C ILE A 355 7.92 24.56 -4.14
N TRP A 356 7.95 24.78 -2.83
CA TRP A 356 8.22 23.76 -1.81
C TRP A 356 7.01 23.60 -0.92
N ILE A 357 6.39 22.42 -0.95
CA ILE A 357 5.26 22.10 -0.08
C ILE A 357 5.85 21.48 1.19
N TYR A 358 5.89 22.28 2.26
CA TYR A 358 6.68 21.95 3.45
C TYR A 358 5.85 21.49 4.65
N ARG A 359 4.50 21.62 4.57
CA ARG A 359 3.59 21.19 5.63
C ARG A 359 2.24 20.83 5.04
N GLU A 360 1.58 19.84 5.66
CA GLU A 360 0.24 19.38 5.34
C GLU A 360 -0.59 19.27 6.61
N LEU A 361 -1.84 19.72 6.57
CA LEU A 361 -2.89 19.33 7.50
C LEU A 361 -3.97 18.59 6.71
N TYR A 362 -4.23 17.34 7.10
CA TYR A 362 -5.24 16.51 6.46
C TYR A 362 -6.17 15.96 7.53
N THR A 363 -7.45 16.34 7.52
CA THR A 363 -8.39 16.02 8.58
C THR A 363 -9.79 15.78 8.04
N LYS A 364 -10.66 15.16 8.84
CA LYS A 364 -12.04 14.84 8.47
C LYS A 364 -12.96 15.03 9.66
N LYS A 365 -14.22 15.38 9.42
CA LYS A 365 -15.26 15.54 10.45
C LYS A 365 -14.93 16.60 11.51
N VAL A 366 -14.29 17.68 11.10
CA VAL A 366 -14.00 18.85 11.95
C VAL A 366 -14.85 20.04 11.52
N THR A 367 -15.25 20.89 12.47
CA THR A 367 -16.00 22.12 12.19
C THR A 367 -15.07 23.22 11.64
N ALA A 368 -15.62 24.19 10.91
CA ALA A 368 -14.84 25.26 10.27
C ALA A 368 -14.03 26.10 11.27
N ASP A 369 -14.60 26.38 12.45
CA ASP A 369 -13.93 27.11 13.52
C ASP A 369 -12.78 26.31 14.14
N TYR A 370 -12.96 25.01 14.35
CA TYR A 370 -11.91 24.14 14.87
C TYR A 370 -10.78 23.95 13.86
N PHE A 371 -11.12 23.79 12.58
CA PHE A 371 -10.16 23.71 11.49
C PHE A 371 -9.31 24.99 11.41
N ALA A 372 -9.94 26.17 11.47
CA ALA A 372 -9.23 27.45 11.48
C ALA A 372 -8.24 27.56 12.66
N ARG A 373 -8.64 27.11 13.85
CA ARG A 373 -7.75 27.08 15.02
C ARG A 373 -6.58 26.12 14.83
N GLN A 374 -6.79 24.95 14.22
CA GLN A 374 -5.69 24.03 13.91
C GLN A 374 -4.69 24.67 12.93
N VAL A 375 -5.18 25.33 11.87
CA VAL A 375 -4.34 26.04 10.90
C VAL A 375 -3.48 27.09 11.62
N LEU A 376 -4.10 27.96 12.40
CA LEU A 376 -3.38 29.01 13.15
C LEU A 376 -2.38 28.45 14.17
N THR A 377 -2.70 27.33 14.79
CA THR A 377 -1.78 26.66 15.73
C THR A 377 -0.52 26.17 15.01
N LEU A 378 -0.68 25.62 13.82
CA LEU A 378 0.43 25.14 12.99
C LEU A 378 1.28 26.28 12.40
N GLU A 379 0.73 27.48 12.32
CA GLU A 379 1.41 28.71 11.83
C GLU A 379 2.07 29.54 12.94
N LYS A 380 1.96 29.11 14.20
CA LYS A 380 2.50 29.87 15.32
C LYS A 380 3.99 30.16 15.14
N GLY A 381 4.33 31.44 15.09
CA GLY A 381 5.72 31.91 14.88
C GLY A 381 6.14 32.01 13.42
N GLU A 382 5.23 31.75 12.46
CA GLU A 382 5.48 31.94 11.03
C GLU A 382 4.66 33.09 10.45
N TYR A 383 5.24 33.82 9.50
CA TYR A 383 4.51 34.81 8.72
C TYR A 383 4.03 34.18 7.41
N ILE A 384 2.70 34.06 7.26
CA ILE A 384 2.04 33.54 6.05
C ILE A 384 1.42 34.73 5.32
N HIS A 385 1.89 35.00 4.12
CA HIS A 385 1.49 36.19 3.36
C HIS A 385 0.01 36.18 2.97
N TYR A 386 -0.53 35.02 2.56
CA TYR A 386 -1.94 34.85 2.23
C TYR A 386 -2.36 33.36 2.29
N GLY A 387 -3.67 33.14 2.30
CA GLY A 387 -4.27 31.83 2.15
C GLY A 387 -5.30 31.82 1.02
N VAL A 388 -5.36 30.75 0.25
CA VAL A 388 -6.39 30.48 -0.77
C VAL A 388 -7.27 29.33 -0.30
N LEU A 389 -8.58 29.50 -0.37
CA LEU A 389 -9.53 28.48 0.05
C LEU A 389 -10.51 28.21 -1.09
N ASP A 390 -11.03 26.97 -1.18
CA ASP A 390 -12.08 26.65 -2.13
C ASP A 390 -13.19 27.70 -2.11
N ALA A 391 -13.41 28.33 -3.26
CA ALA A 391 -14.35 29.42 -3.39
C ALA A 391 -15.83 29.00 -3.11
N SER A 392 -16.17 27.71 -3.14
CA SER A 392 -17.52 27.22 -2.75
C SER A 392 -17.84 27.51 -1.27
N THR A 393 -16.81 27.64 -0.44
CA THR A 393 -16.95 27.89 1.02
C THR A 393 -17.52 29.27 1.36
N TRP A 394 -17.53 30.24 0.39
CA TRP A 394 -18.21 31.53 0.54
C TRP A 394 -19.70 31.48 0.24
N ALA A 395 -20.20 30.38 -0.32
CA ALA A 395 -21.62 30.23 -0.56
C ALA A 395 -22.37 30.10 0.79
N LYS A 396 -23.39 30.96 0.98
CA LYS A 396 -24.27 30.90 2.16
C LYS A 396 -25.19 29.69 2.02
N ARG A 397 -25.30 28.91 3.07
CA ARG A 397 -26.22 27.79 3.18
C ARG A 397 -27.42 28.20 4.05
N GLY A 398 -28.48 28.63 3.43
CA GLY A 398 -29.68 29.16 4.11
C GLY A 398 -29.64 30.67 4.35
N ASP A 399 -30.72 31.20 4.91
CA ASP A 399 -30.94 32.65 5.05
C ASP A 399 -30.23 33.28 6.27
N VAL A 400 -29.70 32.46 7.19
CA VAL A 400 -29.14 32.93 8.46
C VAL A 400 -27.81 32.28 8.79
N GLY A 401 -26.78 33.12 9.00
CA GLY A 401 -25.47 32.70 9.51
C GLY A 401 -24.30 33.00 8.56
N PRO A 402 -23.07 32.95 9.10
CA PRO A 402 -21.85 33.12 8.31
C PRO A 402 -21.62 31.93 7.38
N SER A 403 -20.99 32.17 6.24
CA SER A 403 -20.45 31.12 5.38
C SER A 403 -19.32 30.35 6.09
N ILE A 404 -18.91 29.22 5.52
CA ILE A 404 -17.77 28.44 6.05
C ILE A 404 -16.50 29.31 6.09
N ALA A 405 -16.23 30.03 5.02
CA ALA A 405 -15.07 30.92 4.94
C ALA A 405 -15.16 32.06 5.97
N GLU A 406 -16.32 32.72 6.10
CA GLU A 406 -16.55 33.76 7.08
C GLU A 406 -16.35 33.24 8.53
N THR A 407 -16.81 32.02 8.83
CA THR A 407 -16.57 31.37 10.13
C THR A 407 -15.08 31.21 10.41
N MET A 408 -14.30 30.78 9.43
CA MET A 408 -12.84 30.67 9.57
C MET A 408 -12.15 32.03 9.75
N ILE A 409 -12.60 33.05 9.00
CA ILE A 409 -12.07 34.40 9.07
C ILE A 409 -12.36 35.03 10.44
N GLN A 410 -13.54 34.80 11.03
CA GLN A 410 -13.89 35.23 12.39
C GLN A 410 -12.95 34.66 13.47
N GLN A 411 -12.37 33.47 13.21
CA GLN A 411 -11.33 32.91 14.10
C GLN A 411 -9.93 33.53 13.86
N GLY A 412 -9.80 34.51 12.95
CA GLY A 412 -8.52 35.12 12.58
C GLY A 412 -7.77 34.40 11.45
N CYS A 413 -8.29 33.31 10.94
CA CYS A 413 -7.69 32.57 9.83
C CYS A 413 -8.14 33.18 8.50
N ARG A 414 -7.32 34.07 7.93
CA ARG A 414 -7.66 34.83 6.71
C ARG A 414 -7.50 33.98 5.47
N TRP A 415 -8.50 34.08 4.56
CA TRP A 415 -8.55 33.39 3.29
C TRP A 415 -9.02 34.31 2.18
N ARG A 416 -8.59 34.03 0.96
CA ARG A 416 -9.17 34.57 -0.28
C ARG A 416 -9.75 33.40 -1.10
N PRO A 417 -10.78 33.63 -1.91
CA PRO A 417 -11.35 32.58 -2.75
C PRO A 417 -10.39 32.10 -3.82
N SER A 418 -10.46 30.79 -4.13
CA SER A 418 -9.80 30.21 -5.29
C SER A 418 -10.43 30.72 -6.61
N ASP A 419 -9.68 30.59 -7.70
CA ASP A 419 -10.17 30.98 -9.04
C ASP A 419 -11.36 30.10 -9.46
N ARG A 420 -12.45 30.77 -9.89
CA ARG A 420 -13.67 30.18 -10.44
C ARG A 420 -13.91 30.49 -11.91
N SER A 421 -12.93 31.07 -12.60
CA SER A 421 -13.06 31.35 -14.03
C SER A 421 -13.38 30.06 -14.81
N PRO A 422 -14.09 30.18 -15.95
CA PRO A 422 -14.33 29.04 -16.83
C PRO A 422 -13.01 28.30 -17.13
N LYS A 423 -13.02 26.97 -17.05
CA LYS A 423 -11.84 26.11 -17.26
C LYS A 423 -10.75 26.23 -16.18
N SER A 424 -11.00 26.87 -15.04
CA SER A 424 -10.01 26.99 -13.94
C SER A 424 -9.48 25.63 -13.47
N ARG A 425 -10.28 24.57 -13.49
CA ARG A 425 -9.82 23.20 -13.15
C ARG A 425 -8.80 22.71 -14.17
N ILE A 426 -9.10 22.79 -15.46
CA ILE A 426 -8.21 22.38 -16.55
C ILE A 426 -6.91 23.19 -16.52
N ASN A 427 -7.02 24.52 -16.42
CA ASN A 427 -5.85 25.40 -16.33
C ASN A 427 -4.99 25.08 -15.10
N GLY A 428 -5.64 24.76 -13.99
CA GLY A 428 -4.96 24.36 -12.77
C GLY A 428 -4.24 23.02 -12.90
N LYS A 429 -4.84 22.03 -13.57
CA LYS A 429 -4.18 20.76 -13.88
C LYS A 429 -2.94 20.99 -14.74
N LEU A 430 -3.07 21.80 -15.79
CA LEU A 430 -1.94 22.18 -16.66
C LEU A 430 -0.83 22.90 -15.90
N GLU A 431 -1.16 23.76 -14.94
CA GLU A 431 -0.17 24.44 -14.12
C GLU A 431 0.58 23.47 -13.18
N VAL A 432 -0.11 22.48 -12.61
CA VAL A 432 0.52 21.42 -11.84
C VAL A 432 1.45 20.57 -12.72
N HIS A 433 1.01 20.18 -13.93
CA HIS A 433 1.88 19.49 -14.90
C HIS A 433 3.15 20.27 -15.22
N LYS A 434 3.03 21.58 -15.50
CA LYS A 434 4.21 22.44 -15.80
C LYS A 434 5.21 22.44 -14.66
N ARG A 435 4.74 22.45 -13.41
CA ARG A 435 5.61 22.49 -12.23
C ARG A 435 6.19 21.14 -11.87
N LEU A 436 5.50 20.05 -12.20
CA LEU A 436 6.02 18.68 -12.02
C LEU A 436 7.07 18.31 -13.06
N ARG A 437 7.04 18.92 -14.26
CA ARG A 437 8.06 18.64 -15.29
C ARG A 437 9.44 19.01 -14.80
N VAL A 438 10.36 18.11 -15.04
CA VAL A 438 11.78 18.32 -14.77
C VAL A 438 12.36 19.11 -15.94
N SER A 439 12.93 20.28 -15.67
CA SER A 439 13.67 21.08 -16.65
C SER A 439 15.00 20.42 -17.05
N ASP A 440 15.66 20.95 -18.06
CA ASP A 440 16.97 20.46 -18.52
C ASP A 440 18.01 20.45 -17.39
N ASP A 441 17.86 21.33 -16.39
CA ASP A 441 18.70 21.38 -15.17
C ASP A 441 18.38 20.27 -14.15
N LYS A 442 17.49 19.33 -14.49
CA LYS A 442 17.02 18.22 -13.64
C LYS A 442 16.34 18.65 -12.33
N ILE A 443 15.86 19.90 -12.27
CA ILE A 443 15.20 20.46 -11.11
C ILE A 443 13.70 20.61 -11.38
N PRO A 444 12.79 19.92 -10.64
CA PRO A 444 11.35 20.12 -10.80
C PRO A 444 10.91 21.46 -10.19
N GLY A 445 9.93 22.10 -10.79
CA GLY A 445 9.33 23.35 -10.27
C GLY A 445 8.52 23.19 -8.99
N ILE A 446 8.27 21.94 -8.55
CA ILE A 446 7.62 21.58 -7.29
C ILE A 446 8.45 20.52 -6.55
N ARG A 447 8.60 20.71 -5.24
CA ARG A 447 9.14 19.72 -4.30
C ARG A 447 8.25 19.61 -3.09
N ILE A 448 8.11 18.39 -2.56
CA ILE A 448 7.19 18.05 -1.49
C ILE A 448 7.99 17.45 -0.35
N PHE A 449 7.84 17.99 0.86
CA PHE A 449 8.45 17.38 2.04
C PHE A 449 7.82 16.02 2.34
N LYS A 450 8.62 15.06 2.68
CA LYS A 450 8.21 13.69 3.03
C LYS A 450 7.13 13.62 4.13
N THR A 451 6.99 14.70 4.90
CA THR A 451 5.94 14.86 5.91
C THR A 451 4.55 15.09 5.33
N CYS A 452 4.43 15.52 4.07
CA CYS A 452 3.15 15.73 3.37
C CYS A 452 2.62 14.40 2.79
N LYS A 453 2.31 13.47 3.68
CA LYS A 453 2.03 12.07 3.35
C LYS A 453 0.81 11.89 2.45
N ASN A 454 -0.28 12.63 2.72
CA ASN A 454 -1.51 12.46 1.95
C ASN A 454 -1.37 13.03 0.54
N LEU A 455 -0.73 14.18 0.37
CA LEU A 455 -0.44 14.72 -0.96
C LEU A 455 0.42 13.76 -1.78
N ILE A 456 1.51 13.24 -1.20
CA ILE A 456 2.40 12.28 -1.86
C ILE A 456 1.65 11.01 -2.25
N ARG A 457 0.79 10.52 -1.37
CA ARG A 457 -0.02 9.33 -1.58
C ARG A 457 -1.01 9.52 -2.72
N THR A 458 -1.82 10.59 -2.67
CA THR A 458 -2.93 10.79 -3.60
C THR A 458 -2.46 11.29 -4.97
N LEU A 459 -1.46 12.17 -5.05
CA LEU A 459 -1.02 12.78 -6.31
C LEU A 459 -0.49 11.74 -7.32
N GLY A 460 0.21 10.72 -6.84
CA GLY A 460 0.80 9.68 -7.70
C GLY A 460 -0.22 8.72 -8.32
N ILE A 461 -1.42 8.62 -7.74
CA ILE A 461 -2.44 7.64 -8.12
C ILE A 461 -3.76 8.27 -8.58
N LEU A 462 -3.86 9.60 -8.53
CA LEU A 462 -5.07 10.31 -8.91
C LEU A 462 -5.39 10.03 -10.38
N PRO A 463 -6.55 9.40 -10.70
CA PRO A 463 -6.87 9.05 -12.08
C PRO A 463 -7.34 10.28 -12.87
N THR A 464 -7.23 10.17 -14.17
CA THR A 464 -7.86 11.09 -15.12
C THR A 464 -9.36 10.81 -15.16
N ASP A 465 -10.21 11.83 -15.36
CA ASP A 465 -11.66 11.64 -15.51
C ASP A 465 -11.96 10.94 -16.85
N ASP A 466 -12.71 9.84 -16.81
CA ASP A 466 -13.06 9.03 -18.00
C ASP A 466 -13.86 9.81 -19.05
N ASN A 467 -14.67 10.78 -18.61
CA ASN A 467 -15.53 11.58 -19.47
C ASN A 467 -14.85 12.88 -19.93
N ASN A 468 -13.88 13.35 -19.17
CA ASN A 468 -13.12 14.57 -19.46
C ASN A 468 -11.62 14.38 -19.16
N PRO A 469 -10.85 13.79 -20.08
CA PRO A 469 -9.43 13.52 -19.88
C PRO A 469 -8.57 14.75 -19.56
N GLU A 470 -9.09 15.96 -19.78
CA GLU A 470 -8.40 17.21 -19.41
C GLU A 470 -8.51 17.53 -17.91
N ASP A 471 -9.37 16.85 -17.16
CA ASP A 471 -9.52 16.99 -15.70
C ASP A 471 -9.10 15.70 -14.96
N VAL A 472 -9.13 15.73 -13.64
CA VAL A 472 -8.95 14.56 -12.76
C VAL A 472 -10.31 13.98 -12.39
N ASP A 473 -10.36 12.68 -12.06
CA ASP A 473 -11.60 12.06 -11.56
C ASP A 473 -11.94 12.61 -10.16
N THR A 474 -13.04 13.38 -10.10
CA THR A 474 -13.54 14.00 -8.87
C THR A 474 -14.23 13.01 -7.92
N LYS A 475 -14.42 11.76 -8.33
CA LYS A 475 -14.91 10.68 -7.46
C LYS A 475 -13.78 10.06 -6.66
N ALA A 476 -12.54 10.23 -7.12
CA ALA A 476 -11.34 9.82 -6.41
C ALA A 476 -11.01 10.77 -5.24
N GLU A 477 -10.00 10.44 -4.46
CA GLU A 477 -9.54 11.27 -3.34
C GLU A 477 -8.69 12.44 -3.85
N ASP A 478 -9.34 13.51 -4.34
CA ASP A 478 -8.71 14.66 -5.00
C ASP A 478 -8.43 15.86 -4.07
N HIS A 479 -8.79 15.80 -2.80
CA HIS A 479 -8.75 16.94 -1.87
C HIS A 479 -7.35 17.56 -1.69
N ALA A 480 -6.30 16.75 -1.57
CA ALA A 480 -4.94 17.25 -1.50
C ALA A 480 -4.46 17.85 -2.83
N TYR A 481 -4.89 17.27 -3.94
CA TYR A 481 -4.65 17.82 -5.26
C TYR A 481 -5.40 19.15 -5.47
N ASP A 482 -6.65 19.28 -5.04
CA ASP A 482 -7.38 20.54 -5.16
C ASP A 482 -6.73 21.66 -4.35
N ALA A 483 -6.26 21.37 -3.13
CA ALA A 483 -5.45 22.33 -2.37
C ALA A 483 -4.14 22.69 -3.11
N LEU A 484 -3.45 21.71 -3.70
CA LEU A 484 -2.26 21.94 -4.54
C LEU A 484 -2.58 22.82 -5.74
N ARG A 485 -3.63 22.50 -6.45
CA ARG A 485 -4.10 23.23 -7.63
C ARG A 485 -4.43 24.69 -7.31
N TYR A 486 -5.17 24.95 -6.22
CA TYR A 486 -5.46 26.31 -5.77
C TYR A 486 -4.18 27.10 -5.44
N GLY A 487 -3.23 26.44 -4.79
CA GLY A 487 -1.92 27.03 -4.50
C GLY A 487 -1.15 27.39 -5.77
N CYS A 488 -1.03 26.47 -6.73
CA CYS A 488 -0.35 26.67 -8.00
C CYS A 488 -1.01 27.77 -8.84
N MET A 489 -2.35 27.77 -8.94
CA MET A 489 -3.12 28.79 -9.66
C MET A 489 -2.99 30.17 -9.05
N SER A 490 -2.82 30.27 -7.74
CA SER A 490 -2.61 31.58 -7.08
C SER A 490 -1.24 32.19 -7.41
N ARG A 491 -0.33 31.37 -7.95
CA ARG A 491 1.03 31.77 -8.32
C ARG A 491 1.49 31.00 -9.58
N PRO A 492 0.92 31.29 -10.75
CA PRO A 492 1.20 30.57 -11.98
C PRO A 492 2.64 30.75 -12.46
N THR A 493 3.14 29.75 -13.20
CA THR A 493 4.46 29.80 -13.84
C THR A 493 4.38 30.66 -15.11
N HIS A 494 4.70 31.93 -15.00
CA HIS A 494 4.81 32.82 -16.18
C HIS A 494 6.27 32.92 -16.64
N PRO A 495 6.54 32.82 -17.94
CA PRO A 495 7.90 32.99 -18.49
C PRO A 495 8.59 34.31 -18.08
N ASN A 496 7.79 35.34 -17.80
CA ASN A 496 8.28 36.64 -17.37
C ASN A 496 8.31 36.88 -15.86
N TYR A 497 7.83 35.94 -15.04
CA TYR A 497 7.77 36.10 -13.59
C TYR A 497 9.15 35.97 -12.96
N ALA A 498 9.96 35.02 -13.40
CA ALA A 498 11.33 34.84 -12.92
C ALA A 498 12.22 36.11 -13.13
N LYS A 499 11.97 36.83 -14.20
CA LYS A 499 12.71 38.09 -14.48
C LYS A 499 12.21 39.32 -13.69
N ARG A 500 11.02 39.25 -13.08
CA ARG A 500 10.40 40.34 -12.31
C ARG A 500 10.46 40.16 -10.80
N PHE A 501 10.79 38.99 -10.33
CA PHE A 501 10.84 38.72 -8.89
C PHE A 501 12.18 39.22 -8.33
N ASN A 502 12.20 40.48 -7.89
CA ASN A 502 13.28 40.98 -7.06
C ASN A 502 12.83 40.92 -5.60
N PRO A 503 13.42 40.03 -4.74
CA PRO A 503 13.00 39.85 -3.34
C PRO A 503 13.24 41.09 -2.48
N LEU A 504 13.96 42.08 -3.00
CA LEU A 504 14.23 43.38 -2.33
C LEU A 504 13.21 44.48 -2.69
N ARG A 505 12.27 44.26 -3.62
CA ARG A 505 11.18 45.18 -3.84
C ARG A 505 10.08 44.97 -2.83
N SER A 506 9.72 46.06 -2.17
CA SER A 506 8.79 46.15 -1.07
C SER A 506 7.40 45.53 -1.40
N VAL A 507 6.71 45.08 -0.33
CA VAL A 507 5.34 44.55 -0.31
C VAL A 507 4.31 45.45 -1.05
N ASN A 508 4.66 46.68 -1.43
CA ASN A 508 3.79 47.64 -2.09
C ASN A 508 3.58 47.41 -3.60
N ASP A 509 4.31 46.48 -4.21
CA ASP A 509 4.18 46.20 -5.66
C ASP A 509 3.13 45.13 -6.01
N PHE A 510 2.48 44.56 -5.00
CA PHE A 510 1.34 43.66 -5.19
C PHE A 510 0.03 44.46 -5.18
N HIS A 511 -0.26 45.12 -6.29
CA HIS A 511 -1.62 45.63 -6.52
C HIS A 511 -2.55 44.43 -6.66
N ALA A 512 -3.63 44.42 -5.89
CA ALA A 512 -4.73 43.49 -6.08
C ALA A 512 -5.20 43.56 -7.54
N VAL A 513 -5.41 42.45 -8.18
CA VAL A 513 -5.92 42.34 -9.56
C VAL A 513 -7.34 42.94 -9.68
N ASP A 514 -7.95 43.26 -8.54
CA ASP A 514 -9.27 43.90 -8.48
C ASP A 514 -9.28 44.99 -7.40
N ASN A 515 -9.26 46.26 -7.84
CA ASN A 515 -9.38 47.43 -6.96
C ASN A 515 -10.76 47.58 -6.26
N LYS A 516 -11.72 46.68 -6.55
CA LYS A 516 -13.05 46.70 -5.92
C LYS A 516 -13.09 46.10 -4.51
N PHE A 517 -12.08 45.35 -4.08
CA PHE A 517 -12.10 44.66 -2.80
C PHE A 517 -11.02 45.09 -1.80
N GLY A 518 -10.30 46.18 -2.04
CA GLY A 518 -9.57 46.92 -1.01
C GLY A 518 -8.61 46.14 -0.09
N TYR A 519 -7.97 45.07 -0.54
CA TYR A 519 -6.97 44.30 0.23
C TYR A 519 -5.77 43.93 -0.65
#